data_ea5eefad5bd226362b3d9fffd982ffc5
#
_entry.id   ea5eefad5bd226362b3d9fffd982ffc5
#
_cell.length_a   1.000
_cell.length_b   1.000
_cell.length_c   1.000
_cell.angle_alpha   90.00
_cell.angle_beta   90.00
_cell.angle_gamma   90.00
#
_symmetry.space_group_name_H-M   'P 1'
#
loop_
_entity.id
_entity.type
_entity.pdbx_description
1 polymer ?
#
loop_
_entity_poly.entity_id
_entity_poly.type
_entity_poly.pdbx_seq_one_letter_code
_entity_poly.pdbx_strand_id
1 'polypeptide(L)'
;MTLVEEIRNQLSKVFTPNGDVKVCGRDECRKAIQIASEICPGVDFGNLETGVMNLQTFHDCFFCDKELTKQLFKVFDTQGTLLPINHADCRKLILMAEYFYPGYYFGREEIGCVSLDAFHKLFFAYRG
;
A
#
# COMPACT_ATOMS: atom_id res chain seq x y z
N MET A 1 -5.43 12.43 -10.46
CA MET A 1 -5.11 11.00 -10.25
C MET A 1 -4.59 10.81 -8.84
N THR A 2 -5.11 9.82 -8.13
CA THR A 2 -4.65 9.53 -6.77
C THR A 2 -3.31 8.79 -6.80
N LEU A 3 -2.61 8.82 -5.67
CA LEU A 3 -1.34 8.10 -5.53
C LEU A 3 -1.55 6.58 -5.72
N VAL A 4 -2.68 6.06 -5.26
CA VAL A 4 -3.02 4.65 -5.45
C VAL A 4 -3.18 4.31 -6.94
N GLU A 5 -3.85 5.16 -7.70
CA GLU A 5 -4.01 4.96 -9.14
C GLU A 5 -2.67 5.03 -9.86
N GLU A 6 -1.82 5.96 -9.44
CA GLU A 6 -0.49 6.11 -10.03
C GLU A 6 0.36 4.84 -9.81
N ILE A 7 0.37 4.30 -8.59
CA ILE A 7 1.17 3.10 -8.33
C ILE A 7 0.60 1.88 -9.09
N ARG A 8 -0.72 1.74 -9.19
CA ARG A 8 -1.33 0.66 -9.96
C ARG A 8 -0.93 0.72 -11.43
N ASN A 9 -1.03 1.91 -12.01
CA ASN A 9 -0.67 2.11 -13.41
C ASN A 9 0.81 1.81 -13.63
N GLN A 10 1.67 2.27 -12.74
CA GLN A 10 3.10 2.06 -12.88
C GLN A 10 3.49 0.61 -12.68
N LEU A 11 2.89 -0.08 -11.71
CA LEU A 11 3.15 -1.49 -11.48
C LEU A 11 2.73 -2.34 -12.68
N SER A 12 1.64 -1.99 -13.33
CA SER A 12 1.19 -2.73 -14.52
C SER A 12 2.14 -2.58 -15.70
N LYS A 13 2.96 -1.53 -15.72
CA LYS A 13 3.99 -1.33 -16.74
C LYS A 13 5.25 -2.14 -16.46
N VAL A 14 5.52 -2.43 -15.19
CA VAL A 14 6.76 -3.06 -14.74
C VAL A 14 6.55 -4.54 -14.39
N PHE A 15 5.39 -4.90 -13.90
CA PHE A 15 5.08 -6.27 -13.46
C PHE A 15 3.85 -6.83 -14.17
N THR A 16 3.82 -8.16 -14.33
CA THR A 16 2.61 -8.87 -14.71
C THR A 16 1.66 -8.91 -13.51
N PRO A 17 0.38 -9.29 -13.72
CA PRO A 17 -0.54 -9.44 -12.58
C PRO A 17 -0.07 -10.40 -11.50
N ASN A 18 0.79 -11.36 -11.86
CA ASN A 18 1.36 -12.32 -10.90
C ASN A 18 2.61 -11.80 -10.19
N GLY A 19 3.08 -10.62 -10.55
CA GLY A 19 4.26 -10.02 -9.93
C GLY A 19 5.58 -10.34 -10.62
N ASP A 20 5.55 -10.93 -11.81
CA ASP A 20 6.77 -11.16 -12.59
C ASP A 20 7.18 -9.87 -13.31
N VAL A 21 8.48 -9.63 -13.40
CA VAL A 21 8.99 -8.42 -14.04
C VAL A 21 8.81 -8.50 -15.55
N LYS A 22 8.23 -7.45 -16.11
CA LYS A 22 8.11 -7.29 -17.56
C LYS A 22 9.38 -6.68 -18.12
N VAL A 23 9.59 -6.86 -19.42
CA VAL A 23 10.63 -6.14 -20.13
C VAL A 23 10.23 -4.67 -20.19
N CYS A 24 10.98 -3.81 -19.52
CA CYS A 24 10.67 -2.38 -19.41
C CYS A 24 11.95 -1.56 -19.27
N GLY A 25 11.83 -0.25 -19.45
CA GLY A 25 12.95 0.65 -19.34
C GLY A 25 13.28 0.99 -17.88
N ARG A 26 14.50 1.48 -17.67
CA ARG A 26 14.93 1.91 -16.33
C ARG A 26 14.11 3.07 -15.78
N ASP A 27 13.60 3.94 -16.65
CA ASP A 27 12.78 5.07 -16.22
C ASP A 27 11.48 4.57 -15.59
N GLU A 28 10.90 3.51 -16.13
CA GLU A 28 9.69 2.89 -15.58
C GLU A 28 9.98 2.29 -14.20
N CYS A 29 11.13 1.64 -14.05
CA CYS A 29 11.54 1.07 -12.76
C CYS A 29 11.78 2.15 -11.72
N ARG A 30 12.45 3.24 -12.10
CA ARG A 30 12.68 4.38 -11.20
C ARG A 30 11.39 4.99 -10.73
N LYS A 31 10.44 5.15 -11.65
CA LYS A 31 9.13 5.72 -11.32
C LYS A 31 8.38 4.83 -10.36
N ALA A 32 8.43 3.52 -10.57
CA ALA A 32 7.80 2.55 -9.65
C ALA A 32 8.41 2.66 -8.25
N ILE A 33 9.74 2.71 -8.15
CA ILE A 33 10.44 2.87 -6.87
C ILE A 33 10.02 4.16 -6.19
N GLN A 34 9.97 5.26 -6.92
CA GLN A 34 9.64 6.57 -6.39
C GLN A 34 8.21 6.59 -5.82
N ILE A 35 7.25 6.14 -6.60
CA ILE A 35 5.84 6.13 -6.18
C ILE A 35 5.63 5.18 -5.00
N ALA A 36 6.24 3.99 -5.06
CA ALA A 36 6.14 3.03 -3.97
C ALA A 36 6.71 3.59 -2.66
N SER A 37 7.82 4.32 -2.76
CA SER A 37 8.44 4.94 -1.58
C SER A 37 7.58 6.04 -0.98
N GLU A 38 6.75 6.70 -1.77
CA GLU A 38 5.81 7.68 -1.26
C GLU A 38 4.66 7.03 -0.48
N ILE A 39 4.18 5.87 -0.95
CA ILE A 39 3.11 5.14 -0.26
C ILE A 39 3.63 4.48 1.00
N CYS A 40 4.81 3.87 0.93
CA CYS A 40 5.42 3.14 2.06
C CYS A 40 6.76 3.76 2.41
N PRO A 41 6.78 4.93 3.08
CA PRO A 41 8.05 5.58 3.44
C PRO A 41 8.85 4.72 4.41
N GLY A 42 10.17 4.75 4.24
CA GLY A 42 11.08 3.98 5.08
C GLY A 42 11.30 2.54 4.63
N VAL A 43 10.68 2.13 3.53
CA VAL A 43 10.84 0.79 2.96
C VAL A 43 11.75 0.89 1.74
N ASP A 44 12.68 -0.06 1.61
CA ASP A 44 13.64 -0.08 0.50
C ASP A 44 13.06 -0.79 -0.72
N PHE A 45 12.59 -0.02 -1.71
CA PHE A 45 12.07 -0.56 -2.95
C PHE A 45 13.11 -0.71 -4.05
N GLY A 46 14.32 -0.26 -3.80
CA GLY A 46 15.41 -0.39 -4.75
C GLY A 46 16.25 0.87 -4.84
N ASN A 47 17.16 0.88 -5.80
CA ASN A 47 18.06 2.01 -6.01
C ASN A 47 17.47 2.96 -7.06
N LEU A 48 17.06 4.13 -6.62
CA LEU A 48 16.42 5.11 -7.48
C LEU A 48 17.36 5.62 -8.58
N GLU A 49 18.67 5.69 -8.30
CA GLU A 49 19.65 6.18 -9.27
C GLU A 49 19.85 5.21 -10.43
N THR A 50 19.93 3.92 -10.14
CA THR A 50 20.21 2.90 -11.15
C THR A 50 18.94 2.27 -11.74
N GLY A 51 17.81 2.41 -11.06
CA GLY A 51 16.57 1.75 -11.46
C GLY A 51 16.52 0.27 -11.13
N VAL A 52 17.44 -0.21 -10.28
CA VAL A 52 17.42 -1.61 -9.83
C VAL A 52 16.40 -1.75 -8.71
N MET A 53 15.38 -2.58 -8.94
CA MET A 53 14.28 -2.76 -8.00
C MET A 53 14.57 -3.87 -7.00
N ASN A 54 14.06 -3.70 -5.78
CA ASN A 54 14.05 -4.74 -4.78
C ASN A 54 12.76 -5.55 -4.96
N LEU A 55 12.84 -6.65 -5.71
CA LEU A 55 11.66 -7.44 -6.08
C LEU A 55 10.93 -8.00 -4.87
N GLN A 56 11.69 -8.45 -3.85
CA GLN A 56 11.07 -9.01 -2.64
C GLN A 56 10.19 -7.98 -1.96
N THR A 57 10.66 -6.75 -1.86
CA THR A 57 9.91 -5.66 -1.22
C THR A 57 8.64 -5.34 -2.00
N PHE A 58 8.73 -5.24 -3.33
CA PHE A 58 7.55 -5.02 -4.16
C PHE A 58 6.54 -6.15 -4.01
N HIS A 59 7.01 -7.41 -3.98
CA HIS A 59 6.13 -8.55 -3.81
C HIS A 59 5.44 -8.52 -2.45
N ASP A 60 6.17 -8.22 -1.39
CA ASP A 60 5.60 -8.17 -0.05
C ASP A 60 4.57 -7.06 0.13
N CYS A 61 4.81 -5.91 -0.49
CA CYS A 61 3.93 -4.75 -0.34
C CYS A 61 2.74 -4.74 -1.28
N PHE A 62 2.92 -5.19 -2.53
CA PHE A 62 1.90 -4.99 -3.56
C PHE A 62 1.31 -6.26 -4.16
N PHE A 63 1.94 -7.40 -3.98
CA PHE A 63 1.43 -8.66 -4.49
C PHE A 63 1.06 -9.65 -3.38
N CYS A 64 1.18 -9.21 -2.13
CA CYS A 64 0.85 -9.99 -0.95
C CYS A 64 0.31 -9.02 0.10
N ASP A 65 -0.70 -9.40 0.84
CA ASP A 65 -1.33 -8.52 1.84
C ASP A 65 -0.64 -8.50 3.20
N LYS A 66 0.55 -9.05 3.31
CA LYS A 66 1.33 -9.08 4.55
C LYS A 66 1.55 -7.69 5.13
N GLU A 67 1.99 -6.74 4.29
CA GLU A 67 2.23 -5.38 4.75
C GLU A 67 0.94 -4.68 5.16
N LEU A 68 -0.15 -4.96 4.47
CA LEU A 68 -1.46 -4.43 4.85
C LEU A 68 -1.84 -4.91 6.25
N THR A 69 -1.66 -6.20 6.53
CA THR A 69 -1.96 -6.77 7.84
C THR A 69 -1.09 -6.16 8.94
N LYS A 70 0.19 -6.00 8.68
CA LYS A 70 1.10 -5.33 9.62
C LYS A 70 0.64 -3.91 9.92
N GLN A 71 0.30 -3.17 8.89
CA GLN A 71 -0.12 -1.78 9.05
C GLN A 71 -1.46 -1.70 9.76
N LEU A 72 -2.37 -2.63 9.48
CA LEU A 72 -3.66 -2.70 10.14
C LEU A 72 -3.50 -2.80 11.67
N PHE A 73 -2.58 -3.65 12.11
CA PHE A 73 -2.36 -3.84 13.55
C PHE A 73 -1.48 -2.79 14.20
N LYS A 74 -0.98 -1.84 13.45
CA LYS A 74 -0.40 -0.61 14.02
C LYS A 74 -1.47 0.41 14.38
N VAL A 75 -2.62 0.34 13.71
CA VAL A 75 -3.71 1.30 13.89
C VAL A 75 -4.86 0.73 14.72
N PHE A 76 -5.10 -0.58 14.63
CA PHE A 76 -6.17 -1.26 15.37
C PHE A 76 -5.59 -2.38 16.22
N ASP A 77 -6.27 -2.69 17.32
CA ASP A 77 -5.95 -3.93 18.05
C ASP A 77 -6.68 -5.11 17.40
N THR A 78 -6.52 -6.31 17.96
CA THR A 78 -7.12 -7.53 17.39
C THR A 78 -8.65 -7.54 17.45
N GLN A 79 -9.24 -6.67 18.27
CA GLN A 79 -10.68 -6.52 18.40
C GLN A 79 -11.25 -5.47 17.43
N GLY A 80 -10.39 -4.76 16.74
CA GLY A 80 -10.80 -3.68 15.86
C GLY A 80 -10.95 -2.33 16.56
N THR A 81 -10.43 -2.21 17.78
CA THR A 81 -10.45 -0.95 18.51
C THR A 81 -9.27 -0.10 18.09
N LEU A 82 -9.54 1.19 17.84
CA LEU A 82 -8.52 2.13 17.40
C LEU A 82 -7.48 2.36 18.49
N LEU A 83 -6.21 2.15 18.16
CA LEU A 83 -5.10 2.39 19.06
C LEU A 83 -4.75 3.89 19.09
N PRO A 84 -3.96 4.36 20.09
CA PRO A 84 -3.42 5.71 20.03
C PRO A 84 -2.65 5.90 18.74
N ILE A 85 -3.11 6.81 17.89
CA ILE A 85 -2.72 6.81 16.50
C ILE A 85 -1.70 7.87 16.13
N ASN A 86 -0.91 7.51 15.13
CA ASN A 86 -0.06 8.40 14.36
C ASN A 86 -0.76 8.60 13.01
N HIS A 87 -0.99 9.84 12.61
CA HIS A 87 -1.68 10.14 11.36
C HIS A 87 -0.94 9.57 10.14
N ALA A 88 0.40 9.49 10.19
CA ALA A 88 1.18 8.89 9.12
C ALA A 88 0.87 7.41 8.95
N ASP A 89 0.70 6.68 10.05
CA ASP A 89 0.31 5.27 10.01
C ASP A 89 -1.10 5.09 9.47
N CYS A 90 -2.02 5.99 9.84
CA CYS A 90 -3.39 5.95 9.31
C CYS A 90 -3.43 6.22 7.82
N ARG A 91 -2.67 7.21 7.34
CA ARG A 91 -2.57 7.49 5.91
C ARG A 91 -2.04 6.29 5.13
N LYS A 92 -0.98 5.67 5.64
CA LYS A 92 -0.39 4.50 5.01
C LYS A 92 -1.39 3.34 4.95
N LEU A 93 -2.12 3.13 6.04
CA LEU A 93 -3.15 2.08 6.08
C LEU A 93 -4.25 2.33 5.06
N ILE A 94 -4.74 3.57 4.97
CA ILE A 94 -5.77 3.93 3.99
C ILE A 94 -5.29 3.66 2.56
N LEU A 95 -4.07 4.09 2.24
CA LEU A 95 -3.52 3.90 0.91
C LEU A 95 -3.35 2.43 0.56
N MET A 96 -2.84 1.64 1.49
CA MET A 96 -2.66 0.21 1.26
C MET A 96 -3.99 -0.52 1.14
N ALA A 97 -4.97 -0.18 1.98
CA ALA A 97 -6.29 -0.80 1.91
C ALA A 97 -6.99 -0.48 0.59
N GLU A 98 -6.89 0.76 0.13
CA GLU A 98 -7.45 1.15 -1.16
C GLU A 98 -6.76 0.44 -2.33
N TYR A 99 -5.47 0.19 -2.19
CA TYR A 99 -4.72 -0.52 -3.21
C TYR A 99 -5.22 -1.96 -3.37
N PHE A 100 -5.40 -2.67 -2.24
CA PHE A 100 -5.83 -4.06 -2.29
C PHE A 100 -7.34 -4.24 -2.51
N TYR A 101 -8.14 -3.28 -2.07
CA TYR A 101 -9.60 -3.33 -2.18
C TYR A 101 -10.13 -2.07 -2.88
N PRO A 102 -9.92 -1.96 -4.19
CA PRO A 102 -10.37 -0.78 -4.92
C PRO A 102 -11.88 -0.63 -4.90
N GLY A 103 -12.34 0.61 -4.84
CA GLY A 103 -13.77 0.89 -4.83
C GLY A 103 -14.38 1.06 -3.45
N TYR A 104 -13.61 0.81 -2.40
CA TYR A 104 -14.04 1.04 -1.02
C TYR A 104 -13.49 2.35 -0.51
N TYR A 105 -14.26 3.02 0.34
CA TYR A 105 -13.82 4.24 1.00
C TYR A 105 -13.27 3.91 2.37
N PHE A 106 -11.96 3.99 2.55
CA PHE A 106 -11.31 3.64 3.82
C PHE A 106 -10.99 4.84 4.69
N GLY A 107 -11.25 6.05 4.21
CA GLY A 107 -11.01 7.26 4.98
C GLY A 107 -10.42 8.37 4.13
N ARG A 108 -10.05 9.45 4.80
CA ARG A 108 -9.46 10.61 4.14
C ARG A 108 -7.95 10.54 4.27
N GLU A 109 -7.29 10.14 3.20
CA GLU A 109 -5.84 9.96 3.22
C GLU A 109 -5.07 11.25 3.49
N GLU A 110 -5.61 12.40 3.06
CA GLU A 110 -4.95 13.69 3.19
C GLU A 110 -4.71 14.05 4.65
N ILE A 111 -5.63 13.70 5.53
CA ILE A 111 -5.55 14.05 6.95
C ILE A 111 -5.32 12.84 7.85
N GLY A 112 -5.27 11.64 7.28
CA GLY A 112 -5.06 10.43 8.05
C GLY A 112 -6.24 10.02 8.93
N CYS A 113 -7.46 10.32 8.49
CA CYS A 113 -8.67 10.00 9.22
C CYS A 113 -9.28 8.72 8.64
N VAL A 114 -9.25 7.62 9.40
CA VAL A 114 -9.72 6.31 8.93
C VAL A 114 -11.23 6.18 9.05
N SER A 115 -11.84 5.49 8.08
CA SER A 115 -13.26 5.13 8.15
C SER A 115 -13.39 3.84 8.95
N LEU A 116 -13.78 3.95 10.21
CA LEU A 116 -13.91 2.78 11.09
C LEU A 116 -14.88 1.76 10.53
N ASP A 117 -15.99 2.24 9.96
CA ASP A 117 -17.02 1.37 9.40
C ASP A 117 -16.47 0.48 8.28
N ALA A 118 -15.70 1.06 7.36
CA ALA A 118 -15.12 0.32 6.25
C ALA A 118 -14.12 -0.74 6.73
N PHE A 119 -13.24 -0.36 7.65
CA PHE A 119 -12.27 -1.31 8.20
C PHE A 119 -12.94 -2.42 8.99
N HIS A 120 -13.95 -2.08 9.78
CA HIS A 120 -14.69 -3.08 10.55
C HIS A 120 -15.40 -4.07 9.64
N LYS A 121 -16.05 -3.60 8.59
CA LYS A 121 -16.76 -4.47 7.65
C LYS A 121 -15.84 -5.44 6.93
N LEU A 122 -14.67 -4.97 6.49
CA LEU A 122 -13.76 -5.80 5.71
C LEU A 122 -12.85 -6.68 6.56
N PHE A 123 -12.38 -6.18 7.69
CA PHE A 123 -11.34 -6.88 8.46
C PHE A 123 -11.83 -7.45 9.78
N PHE A 124 -12.93 -6.97 10.33
CA PHE A 124 -13.42 -7.37 11.66
C PHE A 124 -14.87 -7.84 11.70
N ALA A 125 -15.61 -7.74 10.60
CA ALA A 125 -17.06 -7.97 10.59
C ALA A 125 -17.46 -9.39 10.97
N TYR A 126 -16.71 -10.38 10.54
CA TYR A 126 -17.05 -11.79 10.76
C TYR A 126 -16.64 -12.30 12.14
N ARG A 127 -16.13 -11.43 12.98
CA ARG A 127 -15.70 -11.80 14.33
C ARG A 127 -16.81 -11.63 15.37
N GLY A 128 -17.88 -11.01 14.96
CA GLY A 128 -19.01 -10.72 15.84
C GLY A 128 -19.82 -11.92 16.26
#